data_2a7a5c66b6e2d32201854143fe5348a8
#
_entry.id   2a7a5c66b6e2d32201854143fe5348a8
#
_cell.length_a   1.000
_cell.length_b   1.000
_cell.length_c   1.000
_cell.angle_alpha   90.00
_cell.angle_beta   90.00
_cell.angle_gamma   90.00
#
_symmetry.space_group_name_H-M   'P 1'
#
loop_
_entity.id
_entity.type
_entity.pdbx_description
1 polymer ?
#
loop_
_entity_poly.entity_id
_entity_poly.type
_entity_poly.pdbx_seq_one_letter_code
_entity_poly.pdbx_strand_id
1 'polypeptide(L)'
;DECVEATYRLMQSDFMGPVNIGSEEMIAINDFAQMAIDISGKDLSIYNIDGQDFLDKYGHKCPIGVNGRNSDNKLYQEKIGWSVSQPLLEGMKKTYEWILEQVEKENK
;
A
#
# COMPACT_ATOMS: atom_id res chain seq x y z
N ASP A 1 9.03 0.30 -6.84
CA ASP A 1 10.09 -0.34 -7.63
C ASP A 1 9.68 -1.74 -8.10
N GLU A 2 9.32 -2.67 -7.21
CA GLU A 2 9.01 -4.06 -7.56
C GLU A 2 7.80 -4.23 -8.49
N CYS A 3 6.78 -3.40 -8.38
CA CYS A 3 5.65 -3.44 -9.31
C CYS A 3 6.09 -3.10 -10.75
N VAL A 4 6.98 -2.14 -10.92
CA VAL A 4 7.57 -1.78 -12.22
C VAL A 4 8.43 -2.92 -12.76
N GLU A 5 9.29 -3.50 -11.93
CA GLU A 5 10.13 -4.64 -12.29
C GLU A 5 9.28 -5.85 -12.70
N ALA A 6 8.25 -6.16 -11.91
CA ALA A 6 7.34 -7.26 -12.23
C ALA A 6 6.58 -7.04 -13.55
N THR A 7 6.14 -5.81 -13.81
CA THR A 7 5.49 -5.46 -15.08
C THR A 7 6.45 -5.60 -16.25
N TYR A 8 7.68 -5.13 -16.11
CA TYR A 8 8.71 -5.28 -17.14
C TYR A 8 9.00 -6.74 -17.47
N ARG A 9 9.17 -7.60 -16.44
CA ARG A 9 9.38 -9.04 -16.64
C ARG A 9 8.19 -9.71 -17.31
N LEU A 10 6.98 -9.35 -16.94
CA LEU A 10 5.76 -9.86 -17.59
C LEU A 10 5.74 -9.51 -19.09
N MET A 11 6.10 -8.26 -19.43
CA MET A 11 6.18 -7.80 -20.82
C MET A 11 7.25 -8.54 -21.65
N GLN A 12 8.30 -9.07 -21.02
CA GLN A 12 9.36 -9.86 -21.66
C GLN A 12 8.99 -11.35 -21.78
N SER A 13 7.88 -11.78 -21.21
CA SER A 13 7.44 -13.16 -21.21
C SER A 13 6.42 -13.44 -22.32
N ASP A 14 6.20 -14.72 -22.61
CA ASP A 14 5.15 -15.19 -23.54
C ASP A 14 3.79 -15.38 -22.85
N PHE A 15 3.66 -15.04 -21.56
CA PHE A 15 2.42 -15.20 -20.81
C PHE A 15 1.40 -14.12 -21.20
N MET A 16 0.22 -14.54 -21.68
CA MET A 16 -0.81 -13.67 -22.25
C MET A 16 -2.06 -13.49 -21.36
N GLY A 17 -2.06 -14.04 -20.15
CA GLY A 17 -3.21 -13.99 -19.25
C GLY A 17 -3.11 -12.90 -18.19
N PRO A 18 -4.22 -12.60 -17.47
CA PRO A 18 -4.18 -11.74 -16.30
C PRO A 18 -3.45 -12.42 -15.15
N VAL A 19 -2.71 -11.64 -14.37
CA VAL A 19 -1.93 -12.14 -13.24
C VAL A 19 -1.88 -11.09 -12.13
N ASN A 20 -1.91 -11.54 -10.88
CA ASN A 20 -1.75 -10.67 -9.73
C ASN A 20 -0.27 -10.39 -9.45
N ILE A 21 0.01 -9.13 -9.15
CA ILE A 21 1.33 -8.68 -8.68
C ILE A 21 1.09 -7.74 -7.51
N GLY A 22 1.61 -8.07 -6.34
CA GLY A 22 1.47 -7.21 -5.16
C GLY A 22 2.16 -7.81 -3.95
N SER A 23 2.07 -7.13 -2.82
CA SER A 23 2.55 -7.66 -1.55
C SER A 23 1.68 -8.82 -1.06
N GLU A 24 2.29 -9.84 -0.50
CA GLU A 24 1.62 -10.94 0.20
C GLU A 24 1.37 -10.59 1.69
N GLU A 25 1.91 -9.48 2.17
CA GLU A 25 1.68 -8.98 3.52
C GLU A 25 0.23 -8.48 3.67
N MET A 26 -0.40 -8.84 4.79
CA MET A 26 -1.73 -8.36 5.15
C MET A 26 -1.59 -7.44 6.37
N ILE A 27 -2.08 -6.20 6.25
CA ILE A 27 -1.99 -5.20 7.30
C ILE A 27 -3.33 -4.50 7.48
N ALA A 28 -3.72 -4.23 8.73
CA ALA A 28 -4.88 -3.39 9.03
C ALA A 28 -4.57 -1.92 8.72
N ILE A 29 -5.59 -1.14 8.37
CA ILE A 29 -5.42 0.28 8.03
C ILE A 29 -4.86 1.08 9.21
N ASN A 30 -5.26 0.77 10.46
CA ASN A 30 -4.70 1.42 11.64
C ASN A 30 -3.21 1.10 11.84
N ASP A 31 -2.81 -0.15 11.60
CA ASP A 31 -1.39 -0.54 11.69
C ASP A 31 -0.57 0.14 10.60
N PHE A 32 -1.13 0.28 9.40
CA PHE A 32 -0.51 1.02 8.30
C PHE A 32 -0.36 2.52 8.62
N ALA A 33 -1.38 3.13 9.23
CA ALA A 33 -1.32 4.51 9.70
C ALA A 33 -0.29 4.67 10.83
N GLN A 34 -0.23 3.72 11.79
CA GLN A 34 0.78 3.73 12.85
C GLN A 34 2.20 3.63 12.27
N MET A 35 2.40 2.78 11.28
CA MET A 35 3.68 2.68 10.58
C MET A 35 4.13 4.03 9.98
N ALA A 36 3.20 4.78 9.39
CA ALA A 36 3.50 6.11 8.85
C ALA A 36 3.84 7.13 9.97
N ILE A 37 3.14 7.07 11.10
CA ILE A 37 3.42 7.89 12.28
C ILE A 37 4.84 7.60 12.80
N ASP A 38 5.19 6.32 12.95
CA ASP A 38 6.48 5.89 13.46
C ASP A 38 7.63 6.36 12.53
N ILE A 39 7.45 6.24 11.20
CA ILE A 39 8.41 6.75 10.22
C ILE A 39 8.57 8.27 10.33
N SER A 40 7.47 8.99 10.57
CA SER A 40 7.49 10.46 10.66
C SER A 40 8.25 10.99 11.88
N GLY A 41 8.37 10.19 12.94
CA GLY A 41 8.90 10.60 14.24
C GLY A 41 8.06 11.66 14.95
N LYS A 42 6.82 11.92 14.50
CA LYS A 42 5.92 12.93 15.05
C LYS A 42 5.01 12.33 16.10
N ASP A 43 4.67 13.12 17.12
CA ASP A 43 3.68 12.76 18.13
C ASP A 43 2.27 12.98 17.58
N LEU A 44 1.73 11.97 16.93
CA LEU A 44 0.41 11.95 16.31
C LEU A 44 -0.39 10.76 16.83
N SER A 45 -1.71 10.92 16.90
CA SER A 45 -2.62 9.86 17.29
C SER A 45 -3.62 9.54 16.17
N ILE A 46 -4.03 8.29 16.12
CA ILE A 46 -5.06 7.83 15.17
C ILE A 46 -6.43 8.09 15.81
N TYR A 47 -7.31 8.75 15.05
CA TYR A 47 -8.70 8.91 15.40
C TYR A 47 -9.59 8.22 14.38
N ASN A 48 -10.29 7.17 14.81
CA ASN A 48 -11.25 6.46 14.00
C ASN A 48 -12.63 7.10 14.12
N ILE A 49 -13.29 7.31 12.98
CA ILE A 49 -14.64 7.83 12.92
C ILE A 49 -15.51 6.86 12.10
N ASP A 50 -16.63 6.44 12.65
CA ASP A 50 -17.56 5.50 12.04
C ASP A 50 -19.02 5.82 12.36
N GLY A 51 -19.92 4.94 11.94
CA GLY A 51 -21.35 4.99 12.29
C GLY A 51 -22.00 6.35 12.09
N GLN A 52 -22.71 6.81 13.13
CA GLN A 52 -23.44 8.07 13.08
C GLN A 52 -22.52 9.28 13.02
N ASP A 53 -21.42 9.26 13.75
CA ASP A 53 -20.43 10.36 13.75
C ASP A 53 -19.85 10.61 12.37
N PHE A 54 -19.61 9.52 11.60
CA PHE A 54 -19.16 9.61 10.22
C PHE A 54 -20.24 10.21 9.32
N LEU A 55 -21.50 9.76 9.48
CA LEU A 55 -22.63 10.26 8.71
C LEU A 55 -22.86 11.76 8.96
N ASP A 56 -22.81 12.18 10.21
CA ASP A 56 -23.00 13.59 10.62
C ASP A 56 -21.90 14.51 10.06
N LYS A 57 -20.66 14.00 10.03
CA LYS A 57 -19.52 14.78 9.54
C LYS A 57 -19.45 14.86 8.02
N TYR A 58 -19.76 13.77 7.32
CA TYR A 58 -19.53 13.66 5.86
C TYR A 58 -20.80 13.61 5.02
N GLY A 59 -21.99 13.50 5.63
CA GLY A 59 -23.28 13.48 4.94
C GLY A 59 -23.63 12.17 4.22
N HIS A 60 -22.83 11.11 4.39
CA HIS A 60 -23.09 9.79 3.84
C HIS A 60 -22.60 8.69 4.79
N LYS A 61 -23.11 7.47 4.59
CA LYS A 61 -22.70 6.31 5.42
C LYS A 61 -21.21 6.01 5.26
N CYS A 62 -20.56 5.61 6.36
CA CYS A 62 -19.19 5.13 6.33
C CYS A 62 -19.08 3.94 5.37
N PRO A 63 -18.17 4.00 4.37
CA PRO A 63 -17.94 2.86 3.49
C PRO A 63 -17.27 1.73 4.29
N ILE A 64 -17.84 0.53 4.19
CA ILE A 64 -17.29 -0.67 4.83
C ILE A 64 -16.58 -1.49 3.76
N GLY A 65 -15.29 -1.66 3.92
CA GLY A 65 -14.46 -2.49 3.06
C GLY A 65 -14.34 -3.93 3.54
N VAL A 66 -13.41 -4.67 2.96
CA VAL A 66 -13.05 -6.03 3.39
C VAL A 66 -12.17 -5.99 4.64
N ASN A 67 -12.27 -7.01 5.49
CA ASN A 67 -11.47 -7.10 6.72
C ASN A 67 -9.96 -7.28 6.47
N GLY A 68 -9.59 -7.81 5.31
CA GLY A 68 -8.20 -7.98 4.93
C GLY A 68 -8.09 -8.38 3.46
N ARG A 69 -6.98 -8.03 2.84
CA ARG A 69 -6.66 -8.39 1.46
C ARG A 69 -5.14 -8.39 1.27
N ASN A 70 -4.65 -9.38 0.56
CA ASN A 70 -3.28 -9.43 0.06
C ASN A 70 -3.29 -9.94 -1.39
N SER A 71 -2.11 -10.02 -2.01
CA SER A 71 -1.97 -10.56 -3.36
C SER A 71 -1.63 -12.05 -3.31
N ASP A 72 -2.29 -12.84 -4.13
CA ASP A 72 -1.84 -14.21 -4.45
C ASP A 72 -0.99 -14.15 -5.72
N ASN A 73 0.32 -14.27 -5.55
CA ASN A 73 1.31 -14.15 -6.62
C ASN A 73 1.76 -15.50 -7.19
N LYS A 74 1.12 -16.62 -6.81
CA LYS A 74 1.56 -17.96 -7.23
C LYS A 74 1.66 -18.11 -8.75
N LEU A 75 0.62 -17.68 -9.47
CA LEU A 75 0.62 -17.77 -10.93
C LEU A 75 1.76 -16.97 -11.56
N TYR A 76 2.03 -15.76 -11.03
CA TYR A 76 3.14 -14.93 -11.48
C TYR A 76 4.48 -15.63 -11.25
N GLN A 77 4.70 -16.19 -10.06
CA GLN A 77 5.92 -16.92 -9.71
C GLN A 77 6.14 -18.14 -10.61
N GLU A 78 5.08 -18.91 -10.90
CA GLU A 78 5.13 -20.08 -11.77
C GLU A 78 5.46 -19.73 -13.22
N LYS A 79 4.89 -18.65 -13.75
CA LYS A 79 5.03 -18.28 -15.18
C LYS A 79 6.27 -17.43 -15.46
N ILE A 80 6.67 -16.58 -14.53
CA ILE A 80 7.75 -15.60 -14.71
C ILE A 80 9.02 -15.99 -13.94
N GLY A 81 8.91 -16.83 -12.90
CA GLY A 81 10.04 -17.27 -12.10
C GLY A 81 10.63 -16.18 -11.19
N TRP A 82 9.85 -15.18 -10.84
CA TRP A 82 10.25 -14.06 -9.99
C TRP A 82 9.18 -13.78 -8.94
N SER A 83 9.57 -13.25 -7.82
CA SER A 83 8.65 -12.87 -6.72
C SER A 83 9.08 -11.57 -6.07
N VAL A 84 8.09 -10.86 -5.49
CA VAL A 84 8.34 -9.69 -4.67
C VAL A 84 9.12 -10.07 -3.42
N SER A 85 9.97 -9.19 -2.94
CA SER A 85 10.85 -9.43 -1.78
C SER A 85 10.95 -8.23 -0.84
N GLN A 86 10.53 -7.03 -1.28
CA GLN A 86 10.65 -5.82 -0.47
C GLN A 86 9.56 -5.78 0.60
N PRO A 87 9.93 -5.74 1.91
CA PRO A 87 8.96 -5.57 2.99
C PRO A 87 8.19 -4.26 2.85
N LEU A 88 6.91 -4.28 3.27
CA LEU A 88 6.03 -3.11 3.22
C LEU A 88 6.65 -1.90 3.93
N LEU A 89 7.25 -2.10 5.10
CA LEU A 89 7.91 -1.04 5.86
C LEU A 89 9.01 -0.32 5.06
N GLU A 90 9.81 -1.06 4.30
CA GLU A 90 10.89 -0.47 3.49
C GLU A 90 10.32 0.33 2.30
N GLY A 91 9.26 -0.16 1.68
CA GLY A 91 8.52 0.58 0.64
C GLY A 91 7.89 1.85 1.19
N MET A 92 7.31 1.78 2.40
CA MET A 92 6.73 2.93 3.10
C MET A 92 7.77 4.01 3.42
N LYS A 93 8.94 3.64 3.92
CA LYS A 93 10.03 4.60 4.20
C LYS A 93 10.43 5.38 2.95
N LYS A 94 10.71 4.68 1.85
CA LYS A 94 11.06 5.31 0.56
C LYS A 94 9.97 6.26 0.06
N THR A 95 8.73 5.84 0.15
CA THR A 95 7.57 6.65 -0.28
C THR A 95 7.43 7.89 0.61
N TYR A 96 7.55 7.72 1.92
CA TYR A 96 7.48 8.81 2.88
C TYR A 96 8.57 9.87 2.63
N GLU A 97 9.83 9.44 2.47
CA GLU A 97 10.95 10.32 2.18
C GLU A 97 10.71 11.14 0.92
N TRP A 98 10.26 10.50 -0.16
CA TRP A 98 9.95 11.18 -1.41
C TRP A 98 8.83 12.21 -1.25
N ILE A 99 7.72 11.84 -0.58
CA ILE A 99 6.60 12.77 -0.33
C ILE A 99 7.07 13.95 0.53
N LEU A 100 7.83 13.70 1.59
CA LEU A 100 8.37 14.74 2.47
C LEU A 100 9.17 15.78 1.67
N GLU A 101 10.06 15.32 0.79
CA GLU A 101 10.82 16.21 -0.09
C GLU A 101 9.93 17.08 -1.00
N GLN A 102 8.82 16.52 -1.54
CA GLN A 102 7.90 17.31 -2.37
C GLN A 102 7.19 18.39 -1.53
N VAL A 103 6.68 18.01 -0.35
CA VAL A 103 6.00 18.95 0.57
C VAL A 103 6.94 20.06 1.01
N GLU A 104 8.20 19.76 1.31
CA GLU A 104 9.20 20.78 1.68
C GLU A 104 9.56 21.72 0.52
N LYS A 105 9.56 21.25 -0.72
CA LYS A 105 9.77 22.07 -1.91
C LYS A 105 8.60 23.02 -2.18
N GLU A 106 7.37 22.57 -1.97
CA GLU A 106 6.16 23.40 -2.18
C GLU A 106 6.01 24.50 -1.11
N ASN A 107 6.56 24.29 0.09
CA ASN A 107 6.47 25.23 1.20
C ASN A 107 7.62 26.29 1.21
N LYS A 108 8.49 26.26 0.24
CA LYS A 108 9.55 27.27 0.02
C LYS A 108 9.15 28.32 -1.00
#